data_58fb6243b646148f60ca28cf4f0230a3
#
_entry.id   58fb6243b646148f60ca28cf4f0230a3
#
_cell.length_a   1.000
_cell.length_b   1.000
_cell.length_c   1.000
_cell.angle_alpha   90.00
_cell.angle_beta   90.00
_cell.angle_gamma   90.00
#
_symmetry.space_group_name_H-M   'P 1'
#
loop_
_entity.id
_entity.type
_entity.pdbx_description
1 polymer ?
#
loop_
_entity_poly.entity_id
_entity_poly.type
_entity_poly.pdbx_seq_one_letter_code
_entity_poly.pdbx_strand_id
1 'polypeptide(L)'
;SQIGLTQASLEQNSYQLEQELNKQKTNMDLSLSYILNGYSKGFFGSTADFSKSKLHGMSATLTWEVPLGDQATVENIQRKRLDQEKLTLQIKDRKSQLESSLHSLLRSLRLIEKEKLTVAAVSKLSKDQLHIEIERFKLGKSTSYRISQFQQDVVEAQQQEILVRIRQEKIQFELLALTGEFNEKYELNQK
;
A
#
# COMPACT_ATOMS: atom_id res chain seq x y z
N SER A 1 -1.75 -2.09 0.32
CA SER A 1 -0.32 -1.69 0.29
C SER A 1 -0.19 -0.30 -0.35
N GLN A 2 0.76 0.52 0.11
CA GLN A 2 0.99 1.87 -0.44
C GLN A 2 1.36 1.85 -1.94
N ILE A 3 2.03 0.80 -2.40
CA ILE A 3 2.34 0.60 -3.82
C ILE A 3 1.05 0.45 -4.64
N GLY A 4 0.07 -0.31 -4.15
CA GLY A 4 -1.22 -0.46 -4.81
C GLY A 4 -1.98 0.85 -4.96
N LEU A 5 -1.96 1.72 -3.95
CA LEU A 5 -2.57 3.05 -4.04
C LEU A 5 -1.88 3.93 -5.10
N THR A 6 -0.54 3.89 -5.17
CA THR A 6 0.19 4.67 -6.18
C THR A 6 -0.04 4.11 -7.60
N GLN A 7 -0.20 2.79 -7.74
CA GLN A 7 -0.57 2.17 -9.02
C GLN A 7 -1.98 2.58 -9.48
N ALA A 8 -2.96 2.57 -8.58
CA ALA A 8 -4.30 3.07 -8.88
C ALA A 8 -4.29 4.56 -9.29
N SER A 9 -3.46 5.38 -8.63
CA SER A 9 -3.28 6.79 -9.00
C SER A 9 -2.64 6.95 -10.39
N LEU A 10 -1.70 6.07 -10.75
CA LEU A 10 -1.08 6.05 -12.07
C LEU A 10 -2.11 5.69 -13.15
N GLU A 11 -2.94 4.69 -12.90
CA GLU A 11 -4.00 4.28 -13.80
C GLU A 11 -5.03 5.42 -13.99
N GLN A 12 -5.47 6.04 -12.90
CA GLN A 12 -6.35 7.21 -12.95
C GLN A 12 -5.75 8.35 -13.78
N ASN A 13 -4.46 8.65 -13.60
CA ASN A 13 -3.78 9.68 -14.38
C ASN A 13 -3.72 9.30 -15.88
N SER A 14 -3.52 8.02 -16.21
CA SER A 14 -3.52 7.55 -17.61
C SER A 14 -4.87 7.78 -18.30
N TYR A 15 -5.99 7.51 -17.62
CA TYR A 15 -7.34 7.81 -18.13
C TYR A 15 -7.55 9.33 -18.31
N GLN A 16 -7.09 10.15 -17.36
CA GLN A 16 -7.19 11.59 -17.49
C GLN A 16 -6.35 12.13 -18.65
N LEU A 17 -5.15 11.58 -18.86
CA LEU A 17 -4.32 11.93 -20.01
C LEU A 17 -5.01 11.58 -21.33
N GLU A 18 -5.64 10.41 -21.42
CA GLU A 18 -6.40 10.01 -22.59
C GLU A 18 -7.60 10.94 -22.87
N GLN A 19 -8.30 11.38 -21.82
CA GLN A 19 -9.36 12.38 -21.94
C GLN A 19 -8.84 13.71 -22.49
N GLU A 20 -7.70 14.20 -21.99
CA GLU A 20 -7.11 15.44 -22.50
C GLU A 20 -6.64 15.29 -23.97
N LEU A 21 -6.07 14.13 -24.35
CA LEU A 21 -5.71 13.84 -25.73
C LEU A 21 -6.94 13.78 -26.64
N ASN A 22 -8.08 13.27 -26.13
CA ASN A 22 -9.33 13.22 -26.90
C ASN A 22 -9.90 14.63 -27.14
N LYS A 23 -9.70 15.60 -26.26
CA LYS A 23 -10.11 17.00 -26.47
C LYS A 23 -9.40 17.68 -27.65
N GLN A 24 -8.21 17.19 -28.02
CA GLN A 24 -7.49 17.68 -29.21
C GLN A 24 -8.04 17.10 -30.54
N LYS A 25 -8.89 16.07 -30.45
CA LYS A 25 -9.46 15.46 -31.65
C LYS A 25 -10.64 16.29 -32.15
N THR A 26 -10.83 16.28 -33.43
CA THR A 26 -12.00 16.85 -34.07
C THR A 26 -13.26 16.13 -33.61
N ASN A 27 -14.26 16.86 -33.18
CA ASN A 27 -15.56 16.33 -32.79
C ASN A 27 -16.58 16.57 -33.89
N MET A 28 -17.42 15.57 -34.16
CA MET A 28 -18.47 15.64 -35.16
C MET A 28 -19.76 15.08 -34.54
N ASP A 29 -20.75 15.93 -34.35
CA ASP A 29 -22.04 15.60 -33.78
C ASP A 29 -23.14 15.74 -34.82
N LEU A 30 -23.93 14.67 -35.03
CA LEU A 30 -25.12 14.69 -35.85
C LEU A 30 -26.36 14.57 -34.96
N SER A 31 -27.14 15.63 -34.87
CA SER A 31 -28.42 15.64 -34.18
C SER A 31 -29.60 15.65 -35.19
N LEU A 32 -30.49 14.68 -34.98
CA LEU A 32 -31.74 14.57 -35.77
C LEU A 32 -32.89 14.88 -34.80
N SER A 33 -33.71 15.87 -35.14
CA SER A 33 -34.91 16.17 -34.37
C SER A 33 -36.13 16.13 -35.26
N TYR A 34 -37.19 15.50 -34.76
CA TYR A 34 -38.49 15.43 -35.41
C TYR A 34 -39.51 16.04 -34.45
N ILE A 35 -40.16 17.10 -34.91
CA ILE A 35 -41.13 17.89 -34.11
C ILE A 35 -42.53 17.70 -34.70
N LEU A 36 -43.43 17.18 -33.88
CA LEU A 36 -44.86 17.10 -34.18
C LEU A 36 -45.58 18.24 -33.45
N ASN A 37 -46.08 19.20 -34.19
CA ASN A 37 -46.90 20.28 -33.66
C ASN A 37 -48.37 20.05 -33.92
N GLY A 38 -49.15 19.74 -32.87
CA GLY A 38 -50.61 19.66 -32.93
C GLY A 38 -51.22 20.99 -32.46
N TYR A 39 -52.03 21.63 -33.28
CA TYR A 39 -52.78 22.82 -32.92
C TYR A 39 -54.24 22.44 -32.71
N SER A 40 -54.76 22.57 -31.48
CA SER A 40 -56.18 22.35 -31.16
C SER A 40 -56.79 23.54 -30.44
N LYS A 41 -58.02 23.90 -30.80
CA LYS A 41 -58.79 24.98 -30.15
C LYS A 41 -59.47 24.57 -28.83
N GLY A 42 -59.22 23.34 -28.31
CA GLY A 42 -59.82 22.81 -27.10
C GLY A 42 -59.04 21.68 -26.46
N PHE A 43 -59.18 21.50 -25.16
CA PHE A 43 -58.41 20.55 -24.33
C PHE A 43 -58.59 19.08 -24.75
N PHE A 44 -59.74 18.70 -25.34
CA PHE A 44 -60.05 17.34 -25.77
C PHE A 44 -59.81 17.08 -27.26
N GLY A 45 -59.49 18.09 -28.08
CA GLY A 45 -59.29 17.96 -29.51
C GLY A 45 -57.82 17.63 -29.90
N SER A 46 -56.86 17.83 -29.01
CA SER A 46 -55.44 17.77 -29.34
C SER A 46 -54.93 16.35 -29.61
N THR A 47 -55.54 15.33 -29.02
CA THR A 47 -55.14 13.93 -29.19
C THR A 47 -55.62 13.33 -30.50
N ALA A 48 -56.76 13.83 -31.06
CA ALA A 48 -57.30 13.37 -32.35
C ALA A 48 -56.61 14.07 -33.55
N ASP A 49 -56.04 15.26 -33.33
CA ASP A 49 -55.35 16.03 -34.37
C ASP A 49 -53.88 15.65 -34.56
N PHE A 50 -53.30 14.90 -33.67
CA PHE A 50 -51.93 14.36 -33.84
C PHE A 50 -51.79 13.58 -35.16
N SER A 51 -52.84 12.89 -35.61
CA SER A 51 -52.85 12.12 -36.86
C SER A 51 -53.10 12.97 -38.11
N LYS A 52 -53.62 14.22 -37.94
CA LYS A 52 -54.00 15.10 -39.08
C LYS A 52 -53.17 16.39 -39.14
N SER A 53 -52.22 16.55 -38.23
CA SER A 53 -51.36 17.74 -38.19
C SER A 53 -50.43 17.78 -39.41
N LYS A 54 -50.58 18.78 -40.25
CA LYS A 54 -49.75 19.03 -41.43
C LYS A 54 -48.42 19.74 -41.10
N LEU A 55 -48.13 19.98 -39.82
CA LEU A 55 -46.94 20.70 -39.36
C LEU A 55 -45.94 19.67 -38.79
N HIS A 56 -45.30 18.95 -39.68
CA HIS A 56 -44.14 18.13 -39.30
C HIS A 56 -42.87 18.95 -39.52
N GLY A 57 -42.11 19.14 -38.43
CA GLY A 57 -40.78 19.75 -38.51
C GLY A 57 -39.73 18.62 -38.39
N MET A 58 -38.88 18.52 -39.38
CA MET A 58 -37.71 17.64 -39.35
C MET A 58 -36.49 18.54 -39.47
N SER A 59 -35.55 18.43 -38.52
CA SER A 59 -34.26 19.10 -38.66
C SER A 59 -33.11 18.12 -38.41
N ALA A 60 -32.10 18.25 -39.27
CA ALA A 60 -30.81 17.56 -39.10
C ALA A 60 -29.73 18.63 -38.96
N THR A 61 -29.00 18.57 -37.85
CA THR A 61 -27.89 19.50 -37.56
C THR A 61 -26.60 18.70 -37.45
N LEU A 62 -25.64 19.02 -38.30
CA LEU A 62 -24.29 18.49 -38.25
C LEU A 62 -23.37 19.57 -37.67
N THR A 63 -22.84 19.31 -36.49
CA THR A 63 -21.87 20.21 -35.81
C THR A 63 -20.48 19.59 -35.96
N TRP A 64 -19.58 20.37 -36.53
CA TRP A 64 -18.18 19.96 -36.72
C TRP A 64 -17.32 20.96 -35.96
N GLU A 65 -16.65 20.48 -34.89
CA GLU A 65 -15.81 21.27 -34.01
C GLU A 65 -14.35 20.85 -34.17
N VAL A 66 -13.52 21.79 -34.57
CA VAL A 66 -12.06 21.61 -34.73
C VAL A 66 -11.36 22.54 -33.72
N PRO A 67 -10.71 21.98 -32.68
CA PRO A 67 -9.97 22.80 -31.73
C PRO A 67 -8.71 23.36 -32.38
N LEU A 68 -8.67 24.68 -32.61
CA LEU A 68 -7.52 25.35 -33.18
C LEU A 68 -6.79 26.15 -32.08
N GLY A 69 -5.53 25.78 -31.77
CA GLY A 69 -4.65 26.59 -30.92
C GLY A 69 -4.97 26.57 -29.43
N ASP A 70 -5.54 25.50 -28.91
CA ASP A 70 -5.80 25.35 -27.48
C ASP A 70 -4.51 25.05 -26.68
N GLN A 71 -3.78 26.12 -26.35
CA GLN A 71 -2.56 26.04 -25.54
C GLN A 71 -2.82 25.45 -24.14
N ALA A 72 -4.01 25.71 -23.56
CA ALA A 72 -4.36 25.20 -22.25
C ALA A 72 -4.45 23.66 -22.24
N THR A 73 -5.03 23.06 -23.27
CA THR A 73 -5.08 21.60 -23.42
C THR A 73 -3.68 21.01 -23.64
N VAL A 74 -2.81 21.67 -24.41
CA VAL A 74 -1.41 21.24 -24.59
C VAL A 74 -0.65 21.25 -23.27
N GLU A 75 -0.76 22.32 -22.49
CA GLU A 75 -0.15 22.40 -21.16
C GLU A 75 -0.69 21.34 -20.19
N ASN A 76 -1.99 21.09 -20.21
CA ASN A 76 -2.59 20.06 -19.37
C ASN A 76 -2.07 18.65 -19.74
N ILE A 77 -1.93 18.34 -21.02
CA ILE A 77 -1.33 17.08 -21.48
C ILE A 77 0.11 16.96 -20.98
N GLN A 78 0.92 18.02 -21.09
CA GLN A 78 2.29 18.00 -20.59
C GLN A 78 2.33 17.79 -19.07
N ARG A 79 1.49 18.46 -18.28
CA ARG A 79 1.38 18.25 -16.83
C ARG A 79 1.02 16.80 -16.51
N LYS A 80 0.02 16.22 -17.21
CA LYS A 80 -0.38 14.84 -16.97
C LYS A 80 0.73 13.83 -17.31
N ARG A 81 1.54 14.08 -18.35
CA ARG A 81 2.72 13.26 -18.66
C ARG A 81 3.78 13.34 -17.59
N LEU A 82 4.07 14.54 -17.07
CA LEU A 82 5.04 14.73 -15.98
C LEU A 82 4.54 14.07 -14.69
N ASP A 83 3.23 14.17 -14.39
CA ASP A 83 2.64 13.47 -13.24
C ASP A 83 2.73 11.94 -13.39
N GLN A 84 2.54 11.41 -14.60
CA GLN A 84 2.71 9.98 -14.88
C GLN A 84 4.15 9.52 -14.68
N GLU A 85 5.12 10.29 -15.16
CA GLU A 85 6.54 10.01 -14.94
C GLU A 85 6.89 10.05 -13.45
N LYS A 86 6.43 11.08 -12.72
CA LYS A 86 6.60 11.21 -11.28
C LYS A 86 6.03 10.02 -10.51
N LEU A 87 4.81 9.59 -10.82
CA LEU A 87 4.17 8.42 -10.19
C LEU A 87 4.96 7.14 -10.49
N THR A 88 5.46 6.98 -11.71
CA THR A 88 6.29 5.83 -12.11
C THR A 88 7.60 5.80 -11.32
N LEU A 89 8.26 6.94 -11.16
CA LEU A 89 9.48 7.06 -10.34
C LEU A 89 9.19 6.78 -8.87
N GLN A 90 8.08 7.26 -8.34
CA GLN A 90 7.66 6.97 -6.95
C GLN A 90 7.42 5.48 -6.72
N ILE A 91 6.81 4.76 -7.67
CA ILE A 91 6.63 3.31 -7.57
C ILE A 91 7.99 2.61 -7.56
N LYS A 92 8.89 3.00 -8.45
CA LYS A 92 10.26 2.44 -8.53
C LYS A 92 11.03 2.67 -7.22
N ASP A 93 10.99 3.88 -6.70
CA ASP A 93 11.67 4.24 -5.44
C ASP A 93 11.11 3.43 -4.26
N ARG A 94 9.77 3.34 -4.14
CA ARG A 94 9.14 2.53 -3.08
C ARG A 94 9.47 1.05 -3.19
N LYS A 95 9.56 0.49 -4.40
CA LYS A 95 10.01 -0.90 -4.58
C LYS A 95 11.44 -1.07 -4.12
N SER A 96 12.34 -0.17 -4.49
CA SER A 96 13.74 -0.21 -4.07
C SER A 96 13.90 -0.08 -2.55
N GLN A 97 13.13 0.80 -1.90
CA GLN A 97 13.09 0.93 -0.44
C GLN A 97 12.59 -0.35 0.23
N LEU A 98 11.55 -0.97 -0.31
CA LEU A 98 11.01 -2.22 0.19
C LEU A 98 12.03 -3.36 0.10
N GLU A 99 12.70 -3.50 -1.05
CA GLU A 99 13.77 -4.50 -1.25
C GLU A 99 14.93 -4.29 -0.27
N SER A 100 15.37 -3.03 -0.11
CA SER A 100 16.44 -2.68 0.84
C SER A 100 16.05 -3.01 2.28
N SER A 101 14.81 -2.68 2.68
CA SER A 101 14.29 -3.00 4.02
C SER A 101 14.21 -4.51 4.24
N LEU A 102 13.73 -5.27 3.26
CA LEU A 102 13.67 -6.72 3.32
C LEU A 102 15.06 -7.34 3.49
N HIS A 103 16.03 -6.92 2.68
CA HIS A 103 17.40 -7.37 2.80
C HIS A 103 18.03 -7.04 4.17
N SER A 104 17.73 -5.87 4.72
CA SER A 104 18.18 -5.46 6.05
C SER A 104 17.58 -6.35 7.14
N LEU A 105 16.26 -6.60 7.11
CA LEU A 105 15.58 -7.47 8.08
C LEU A 105 16.08 -8.91 8.01
N LEU A 106 16.28 -9.47 6.82
CA LEU A 106 16.82 -10.81 6.64
C LEU A 106 18.25 -10.93 7.18
N ARG A 107 19.08 -9.89 7.00
CA ARG A 107 20.41 -9.83 7.58
C ARG A 107 20.34 -9.79 9.11
N SER A 108 19.47 -8.95 9.65
CA SER A 108 19.26 -8.83 11.09
C SER A 108 18.78 -10.15 11.71
N LEU A 109 17.87 -10.87 11.01
CA LEU A 109 17.39 -12.17 11.45
C LEU A 109 18.54 -13.20 11.55
N ARG A 110 19.40 -13.26 10.54
CA ARG A 110 20.58 -14.17 10.56
C ARG A 110 21.57 -13.83 11.69
N LEU A 111 21.75 -12.54 11.99
CA LEU A 111 22.61 -12.10 13.07
C LEU A 111 22.04 -12.49 14.43
N ILE A 112 20.74 -12.25 14.64
CA ILE A 112 20.08 -12.54 15.92
C ILE A 112 20.00 -14.06 16.18
N GLU A 113 19.88 -14.89 15.15
CA GLU A 113 19.96 -16.35 15.29
C GLU A 113 21.33 -16.79 15.84
N LYS A 114 22.42 -16.22 15.34
CA LYS A 114 23.77 -16.48 15.87
C LYS A 114 23.92 -15.95 17.30
N GLU A 115 23.45 -14.74 17.56
CA GLU A 115 23.49 -14.14 18.90
C GLU A 115 22.72 -15.00 19.92
N LYS A 116 21.56 -15.52 19.56
CA LYS A 116 20.75 -16.44 20.37
C LYS A 116 21.52 -17.67 20.81
N LEU A 117 22.25 -18.30 19.91
CA LEU A 117 23.10 -19.47 20.24
C LEU A 117 24.20 -19.08 21.24
N THR A 118 24.81 -17.91 21.04
CA THR A 118 25.88 -17.43 21.92
C THR A 118 25.35 -17.10 23.33
N VAL A 119 24.25 -16.36 23.44
CA VAL A 119 23.71 -16.00 24.76
C VAL A 119 23.16 -17.22 25.51
N ALA A 120 22.59 -18.20 24.80
CA ALA A 120 22.16 -19.45 25.40
C ALA A 120 23.35 -20.25 25.97
N ALA A 121 24.48 -20.28 25.25
CA ALA A 121 25.71 -20.91 25.74
C ALA A 121 26.27 -20.19 26.97
N VAL A 122 26.29 -18.86 26.97
CA VAL A 122 26.71 -18.02 28.12
C VAL A 122 25.81 -18.29 29.32
N SER A 123 24.46 -18.25 29.13
CA SER A 123 23.50 -18.54 30.21
C SER A 123 23.71 -19.92 30.83
N LYS A 124 23.98 -20.94 30.00
CA LYS A 124 24.30 -22.27 30.50
C LYS A 124 25.60 -22.28 31.28
N LEU A 125 26.66 -21.65 30.75
CA LEU A 125 27.99 -21.59 31.41
C LEU A 125 27.90 -20.89 32.78
N SER A 126 27.16 -19.77 32.87
CA SER A 126 26.97 -19.06 34.16
C SER A 126 26.24 -19.92 35.19
N LYS A 127 25.24 -20.72 34.78
CA LYS A 127 24.57 -21.69 35.67
C LYS A 127 25.51 -22.80 36.12
N ASP A 128 26.33 -23.33 35.23
CA ASP A 128 27.31 -24.37 35.57
C ASP A 128 28.37 -23.83 36.53
N GLN A 129 28.84 -22.60 36.33
CA GLN A 129 29.77 -21.91 37.26
C GLN A 129 29.15 -21.68 38.64
N LEU A 130 27.91 -21.22 38.71
CA LEU A 130 27.21 -21.09 39.99
C LEU A 130 27.11 -22.44 40.70
N HIS A 131 26.74 -23.49 39.97
CA HIS A 131 26.64 -24.83 40.54
C HIS A 131 27.98 -25.29 41.15
N ILE A 132 29.10 -25.16 40.42
CA ILE A 132 30.42 -25.45 40.90
C ILE A 132 30.75 -24.65 42.15
N GLU A 133 30.43 -23.35 42.18
CA GLU A 133 30.76 -22.51 43.34
C GLU A 133 29.93 -22.87 44.57
N ILE A 134 28.69 -23.29 44.41
CA ILE A 134 27.87 -23.84 45.52
C ILE A 134 28.51 -25.12 46.08
N GLU A 135 29.02 -26.03 45.25
CA GLU A 135 29.71 -27.25 45.73
C GLU A 135 31.01 -26.90 46.46
N ARG A 136 31.78 -25.90 45.98
CA ARG A 136 32.97 -25.39 46.68
C ARG A 136 32.64 -24.78 48.03
N PHE A 137 31.51 -24.07 48.11
CA PHE A 137 31.03 -23.48 49.39
C PHE A 137 30.66 -24.59 50.40
N LYS A 138 29.99 -25.65 49.99
CA LYS A 138 29.70 -26.81 50.84
C LYS A 138 30.93 -27.45 51.41
N LEU A 139 32.04 -27.42 50.68
CA LEU A 139 33.35 -27.92 51.09
C LEU A 139 34.18 -26.90 51.90
N GLY A 140 33.59 -25.75 52.24
CA GLY A 140 34.32 -24.70 52.95
C GLY A 140 35.37 -23.94 52.16
N LYS A 141 35.39 -24.14 50.79
CA LYS A 141 36.39 -23.54 49.87
C LYS A 141 35.89 -22.30 49.14
N SER A 142 34.75 -21.74 49.53
CA SER A 142 34.17 -20.54 48.95
C SER A 142 33.43 -19.70 50.03
N THR A 143 32.97 -18.53 49.67
CA THR A 143 32.24 -17.58 50.53
C THR A 143 30.84 -17.28 50.00
N SER A 144 29.89 -16.90 50.85
CA SER A 144 28.54 -16.47 50.47
C SER A 144 28.56 -15.29 49.48
N TYR A 145 29.55 -14.40 49.63
CA TYR A 145 29.74 -13.26 48.73
C TYR A 145 29.97 -13.74 47.27
N ARG A 146 30.83 -14.75 47.08
CA ARG A 146 31.10 -15.30 45.74
C ARG A 146 29.87 -15.98 45.16
N ILE A 147 29.09 -16.73 45.95
CA ILE A 147 27.83 -17.30 45.48
C ILE A 147 26.89 -16.21 45.00
N SER A 148 26.73 -15.10 45.77
CA SER A 148 25.89 -13.97 45.41
C SER A 148 26.35 -13.34 44.08
N GLN A 149 27.66 -13.23 43.85
CA GLN A 149 28.24 -12.71 42.61
C GLN A 149 27.87 -13.61 41.41
N PHE A 150 28.07 -14.93 41.51
CA PHE A 150 27.70 -15.87 40.44
C PHE A 150 26.18 -15.95 40.23
N GLN A 151 25.36 -15.75 41.28
CA GLN A 151 23.92 -15.63 41.11
C GLN A 151 23.54 -14.41 40.27
N GLN A 152 24.21 -13.27 40.50
CA GLN A 152 24.00 -12.06 39.69
C GLN A 152 24.40 -12.30 38.24
N ASP A 153 25.55 -12.94 37.98
CA ASP A 153 26.01 -13.29 36.64
C ASP A 153 24.98 -14.17 35.87
N VAL A 154 24.36 -15.13 36.60
CA VAL A 154 23.27 -15.96 36.02
C VAL A 154 22.05 -15.11 35.64
N VAL A 155 21.63 -14.20 36.54
CA VAL A 155 20.47 -13.33 36.26
C VAL A 155 20.74 -12.43 35.05
N GLU A 156 21.94 -11.82 35.00
CA GLU A 156 22.33 -10.99 33.85
C GLU A 156 22.36 -11.78 32.55
N ALA A 157 22.92 -12.99 32.52
CA ALA A 157 22.95 -13.86 31.36
C ALA A 157 21.54 -14.26 30.90
N GLN A 158 20.64 -14.57 31.84
CA GLN A 158 19.24 -14.88 31.53
C GLN A 158 18.48 -13.66 31.00
N GLN A 159 18.73 -12.47 31.53
CA GLN A 159 18.13 -11.24 31.00
C GLN A 159 18.56 -10.99 29.56
N GLN A 160 19.82 -11.18 29.22
CA GLN A 160 20.32 -11.07 27.86
C GLN A 160 19.66 -12.08 26.92
N GLU A 161 19.46 -13.33 27.35
CA GLU A 161 18.76 -14.36 26.58
C GLU A 161 17.30 -13.93 26.28
N ILE A 162 16.59 -13.36 27.25
CA ILE A 162 15.23 -12.86 27.06
C ILE A 162 15.21 -11.69 26.07
N LEU A 163 16.13 -10.72 26.21
CA LEU A 163 16.22 -9.57 25.31
C LEU A 163 16.48 -9.97 23.86
N VAL A 164 17.35 -10.94 23.63
CA VAL A 164 17.61 -11.48 22.29
C VAL A 164 16.38 -12.15 21.72
N ARG A 165 15.61 -12.90 22.52
CA ARG A 165 14.37 -13.53 22.11
C ARG A 165 13.31 -12.48 21.70
N ILE A 166 13.14 -11.42 22.51
CA ILE A 166 12.22 -10.32 22.19
C ILE A 166 12.63 -9.64 20.89
N ARG A 167 13.93 -9.38 20.66
CA ARG A 167 14.43 -8.79 19.41
C ARG A 167 14.15 -9.70 18.21
N GLN A 168 14.28 -11.01 18.36
CA GLN A 168 13.98 -11.98 17.31
C GLN A 168 12.50 -11.93 16.92
N GLU A 169 11.59 -11.97 17.89
CA GLU A 169 10.15 -11.86 17.68
C GLU A 169 9.80 -10.54 16.97
N LYS A 170 10.38 -9.43 17.43
CA LYS A 170 10.15 -8.13 16.79
C LYS A 170 10.52 -8.12 15.31
N ILE A 171 11.69 -8.67 14.94
CA ILE A 171 12.12 -8.76 13.53
C ILE A 171 11.16 -9.64 12.72
N GLN A 172 10.65 -10.73 13.29
CA GLN A 172 9.67 -11.60 12.62
C GLN A 172 8.35 -10.87 12.37
N PHE A 173 7.87 -10.09 13.35
CA PHE A 173 6.68 -9.24 13.16
C PHE A 173 6.88 -8.18 12.08
N GLU A 174 8.05 -7.53 12.05
CA GLU A 174 8.37 -6.55 11.02
C GLU A 174 8.40 -7.18 9.63
N LEU A 175 8.92 -8.41 9.49
CA LEU A 175 8.88 -9.17 8.24
C LEU A 175 7.44 -9.48 7.80
N LEU A 176 6.60 -9.98 8.69
CA LEU A 176 5.18 -10.26 8.41
C LEU A 176 4.42 -8.99 8.00
N ALA A 177 4.70 -7.87 8.67
CA ALA A 177 4.09 -6.58 8.32
C ALA A 177 4.54 -6.09 6.94
N LEU A 178 5.81 -6.31 6.58
CA LEU A 178 6.37 -5.88 5.31
C LEU A 178 5.84 -6.72 4.13
N THR A 179 5.67 -8.04 4.31
CA THR A 179 5.14 -8.96 3.29
C THR A 179 3.63 -8.85 3.10
N GLY A 180 2.93 -8.23 4.06
CA GLY A 180 1.46 -8.13 4.06
C GLY A 180 0.74 -9.39 4.54
N GLU A 181 1.47 -10.43 4.92
CA GLU A 181 0.92 -11.68 5.48
C GLU A 181 0.33 -11.50 6.88
N PHE A 182 0.56 -10.33 7.48
CA PHE A 182 0.04 -10.00 8.80
C PHE A 182 -1.50 -10.05 8.84
N ASN A 183 -2.17 -9.57 7.79
CA ASN A 183 -3.64 -9.59 7.71
C ASN A 183 -4.18 -11.02 7.57
N GLU A 184 -3.57 -11.87 6.75
CA GLU A 184 -4.01 -13.27 6.60
C GLU A 184 -3.88 -14.08 7.89
N LYS A 185 -2.83 -13.84 8.67
CA LYS A 185 -2.56 -14.59 9.89
C LYS A 185 -3.41 -14.18 11.09
N TYR A 186 -3.86 -12.92 11.14
CA TYR A 186 -4.60 -12.36 12.28
C TYR A 186 -6.08 -12.09 12.00
N GLU A 187 -6.53 -11.91 10.75
CA GLU A 187 -7.96 -11.80 10.42
C GLU A 187 -8.70 -13.14 10.49
N LEU A 188 -8.00 -14.28 10.37
CA LEU A 188 -8.60 -15.62 10.50
C LEU A 188 -9.00 -15.98 11.94
N ASN A 189 -8.64 -15.21 12.97
CA ASN A 189 -9.00 -15.45 14.37
C ASN A 189 -10.18 -14.62 14.89
N GLN A 190 -10.89 -13.88 14.00
CA GLN A 190 -12.10 -13.12 14.38
C GLN A 190 -13.40 -13.69 13.76
N LYS A 191 -13.40 -14.96 13.38
CA LYS A 191 -14.65 -15.67 13.01
C LYS A 191 -15.01 -16.70 14.04
#